data_6f0f25a18ae74b5c6a491012c2c5c0bb
#
_entry.id   6f0f25a18ae74b5c6a491012c2c5c0bb
#
_cell.length_a   1.000
_cell.length_b   1.000
_cell.length_c   1.000
_cell.angle_alpha   90.00
_cell.angle_beta   90.00
_cell.angle_gamma   90.00
#
_symmetry.space_group_name_H-M   'P 1'
#
loop_
_entity.id
_entity.type
_entity.pdbx_description
1 polymer ?
#
loop_
_entity_poly.entity_id
_entity_poly.type
_entity_poly.pdbx_seq_one_letter_code
_entity_poly.pdbx_strand_id
1 'polypeptide(L)'
;EHMEPYGFTSEPFMESEALAASLSGDRNHTVVITVADRRYRLKALKQGEVAIFDDQHRKVHLTRDGIVIDGVNSPITIKTGGTVDVKGQAINLTASNIKLKASNIALDSPMVNSSGAMKSVGAVSGAGISLSRHTHQGDSGGTTSTPN
;
A
#
# COMPACT_ATOMS: atom_id res chain seq x y z
N GLU A 1 -19.07 25.82 -18.70
CA GLU A 1 -18.06 25.68 -17.63
C GLU A 1 -18.44 24.51 -16.72
N HIS A 2 -17.46 23.65 -16.32
CA HIS A 2 -17.66 22.57 -15.34
C HIS A 2 -16.96 22.97 -14.05
N MET A 3 -17.71 23.02 -12.94
CA MET A 3 -17.18 23.31 -11.62
C MET A 3 -17.09 22.04 -10.79
N GLU A 4 -15.89 21.76 -10.29
CA GLU A 4 -15.62 20.62 -9.39
C GLU A 4 -15.24 21.12 -7.99
N PRO A 5 -15.52 20.36 -6.93
CA PRO A 5 -15.07 20.68 -5.59
C PRO A 5 -13.54 20.73 -5.52
N TYR A 6 -13.00 21.68 -4.75
CA TYR A 6 -11.55 21.77 -4.54
C TYR A 6 -10.97 20.45 -4.04
N GLY A 7 -9.92 19.99 -4.71
CA GLY A 7 -9.24 18.73 -4.38
C GLY A 7 -9.81 17.47 -5.04
N PHE A 8 -10.86 17.61 -5.84
CA PHE A 8 -11.41 16.53 -6.66
C PHE A 8 -11.44 17.01 -8.11
N THR A 9 -10.97 16.18 -9.01
CA THR A 9 -11.07 16.40 -10.45
C THR A 9 -11.27 15.07 -11.16
N SER A 10 -12.05 15.09 -12.23
CA SER A 10 -12.35 13.91 -13.05
C SER A 10 -12.44 14.29 -14.52
N GLU A 11 -12.17 13.34 -15.40
CA GLU A 11 -12.44 13.44 -16.83
C GLU A 11 -13.53 12.43 -17.18
N PRO A 12 -14.80 12.86 -17.21
CA PRO A 12 -15.92 11.97 -17.48
C PRO A 12 -15.89 11.45 -18.92
N PHE A 13 -16.35 10.22 -19.13
CA PHE A 13 -16.53 9.68 -20.47
C PHE A 13 -17.60 10.45 -21.25
N MET A 14 -17.50 10.43 -22.57
CA MET A 14 -18.59 10.84 -23.43
C MET A 14 -19.88 10.08 -23.09
N GLU A 15 -21.02 10.74 -23.22
CA GLU A 15 -22.34 10.21 -22.83
C GLU A 15 -22.58 10.09 -21.32
N SER A 16 -21.69 10.63 -20.48
CA SER A 16 -21.97 10.78 -19.06
C SER A 16 -23.12 11.76 -18.84
N GLU A 17 -23.92 11.54 -17.80
CA GLU A 17 -25.03 12.40 -17.43
C GLU A 17 -24.53 13.64 -16.69
N ALA A 18 -25.00 14.82 -17.06
CA ALA A 18 -24.64 16.06 -16.40
C ALA A 18 -25.87 16.80 -15.87
N LEU A 19 -25.74 17.36 -14.67
CA LEU A 19 -26.68 18.34 -14.15
C LEU A 19 -26.10 19.74 -14.38
N ALA A 20 -26.81 20.56 -15.16
CA ALA A 20 -26.40 21.90 -15.47
C ALA A 20 -27.44 22.91 -15.02
N ALA A 21 -26.99 24.11 -14.64
CA ALA A 21 -27.84 25.23 -14.29
C ALA A 21 -27.53 26.44 -15.14
N SER A 22 -28.55 27.14 -15.60
CA SER A 22 -28.40 28.42 -16.28
C SER A 22 -28.42 29.56 -15.27
N LEU A 23 -27.37 30.35 -15.21
CA LEU A 23 -27.21 31.47 -14.29
C LEU A 23 -28.20 32.59 -14.70
N SER A 24 -28.93 33.13 -13.75
CA SER A 24 -29.92 34.19 -13.97
C SER A 24 -30.96 33.89 -15.06
N GLY A 25 -31.19 32.60 -15.38
CA GLY A 25 -32.07 32.19 -16.47
C GLY A 25 -31.52 32.33 -17.87
N ASP A 26 -30.27 32.78 -18.02
CA ASP A 26 -29.63 32.89 -19.33
C ASP A 26 -29.05 31.54 -19.77
N ARG A 27 -29.62 30.98 -20.82
CA ARG A 27 -29.18 29.69 -21.41
C ARG A 27 -27.80 29.75 -22.06
N ASN A 28 -27.30 30.91 -22.39
CA ASN A 28 -25.92 31.07 -22.90
C ASN A 28 -24.88 31.03 -21.79
N HIS A 29 -25.32 31.18 -20.52
CA HIS A 29 -24.45 31.11 -19.36
C HIS A 29 -24.83 29.91 -18.49
N THR A 30 -24.44 28.72 -18.96
CA THR A 30 -24.71 27.45 -18.31
C THR A 30 -23.47 26.90 -17.60
N VAL A 31 -23.65 26.48 -16.35
CA VAL A 31 -22.61 25.85 -15.53
C VAL A 31 -23.02 24.43 -15.24
N VAL A 32 -22.12 23.48 -15.48
CA VAL A 32 -22.27 22.09 -15.06
C VAL A 32 -21.87 21.96 -13.61
N ILE A 33 -22.79 21.49 -12.78
CA ILE A 33 -22.64 21.37 -11.32
C ILE A 33 -22.10 20.01 -10.95
N THR A 34 -22.53 18.96 -11.64
CA THR A 34 -22.11 17.59 -11.38
C THR A 34 -22.23 16.73 -12.63
N VAL A 35 -21.34 15.76 -12.73
CA VAL A 35 -21.39 14.72 -13.77
C VAL A 35 -21.43 13.36 -13.09
N ALA A 36 -22.20 12.45 -13.62
CA ALA A 36 -22.32 11.09 -13.13
C ALA A 36 -22.33 10.09 -14.29
N ASP A 37 -21.72 8.94 -14.09
CA ASP A 37 -21.81 7.84 -15.04
C ASP A 37 -22.37 6.60 -14.35
N ARG A 38 -23.64 6.29 -14.64
CA ARG A 38 -24.34 5.16 -14.03
C ARG A 38 -23.80 3.81 -14.46
N ARG A 39 -23.05 3.74 -15.55
CA ARG A 39 -22.41 2.50 -16.04
C ARG A 39 -21.39 1.99 -15.04
N TYR A 40 -20.63 2.90 -14.44
CA TYR A 40 -19.49 2.60 -13.56
C TYR A 40 -19.76 2.85 -12.07
N ARG A 41 -20.87 3.50 -11.75
CA ARG A 41 -21.23 3.81 -10.36
C ARG A 41 -21.20 2.56 -9.49
N LEU A 42 -20.47 2.63 -8.38
CA LEU A 42 -20.44 1.57 -7.37
C LEU A 42 -21.85 1.37 -6.78
N LYS A 43 -22.35 0.14 -6.85
CA LYS A 43 -23.69 -0.24 -6.41
C LYS A 43 -23.65 -0.95 -5.05
N ALA A 44 -24.80 -1.05 -4.39
CA ALA A 44 -24.98 -1.77 -3.13
C ALA A 44 -24.14 -1.24 -1.95
N LEU A 45 -23.81 0.05 -1.93
CA LEU A 45 -23.25 0.69 -0.75
C LEU A 45 -24.26 0.63 0.40
N LYS A 46 -23.80 0.29 1.59
CA LYS A 46 -24.59 0.40 2.80
C LYS A 46 -24.72 1.87 3.21
N GLN A 47 -25.76 2.19 3.95
CA GLN A 47 -25.96 3.54 4.46
C GLN A 47 -24.71 4.02 5.24
N GLY A 48 -24.20 5.20 4.92
CA GLY A 48 -23.02 5.79 5.54
C GLY A 48 -21.68 5.32 4.97
N GLU A 49 -21.65 4.49 3.93
CA GLU A 49 -20.42 4.16 3.19
C GLU A 49 -20.14 5.21 2.12
N VAL A 50 -18.83 5.44 1.87
CA VAL A 50 -18.34 6.39 0.88
C VAL A 50 -17.25 5.72 0.06
N ALA A 51 -17.22 5.96 -1.26
CA ALA A 51 -16.17 5.45 -2.12
C ALA A 51 -15.73 6.47 -3.17
N ILE A 52 -14.43 6.48 -3.47
CA ILE A 52 -13.84 7.05 -4.68
C ILE A 52 -13.54 5.87 -5.58
N PHE A 53 -13.96 5.91 -6.83
CA PHE A 53 -13.87 4.77 -7.75
C PHE A 53 -13.68 5.24 -9.20
N ASP A 54 -13.31 4.32 -10.06
CA ASP A 54 -13.19 4.55 -11.51
C ASP A 54 -13.93 3.46 -12.33
N ASP A 55 -13.82 3.58 -13.65
CA ASP A 55 -14.39 2.65 -14.64
C ASP A 55 -13.74 1.26 -14.62
N GLN A 56 -12.52 1.14 -14.09
CA GLN A 56 -11.77 -0.11 -13.98
C GLN A 56 -12.02 -0.83 -12.64
N HIS A 57 -13.02 -0.40 -11.88
CA HIS A 57 -13.39 -0.94 -10.58
C HIS A 57 -12.35 -0.75 -9.46
N ARG A 58 -11.30 0.05 -9.71
CA ARG A 58 -10.36 0.44 -8.66
C ARG A 58 -11.06 1.40 -7.72
N LYS A 59 -10.76 1.31 -6.42
CA LYS A 59 -11.48 2.11 -5.43
C LYS A 59 -10.72 2.32 -4.13
N VAL A 60 -11.03 3.43 -3.48
CA VAL A 60 -10.84 3.63 -2.05
C VAL A 60 -12.23 3.67 -1.42
N HIS A 61 -12.56 2.69 -0.60
CA HIS A 61 -13.89 2.49 -0.07
C HIS A 61 -13.86 2.51 1.47
N LEU A 62 -14.56 3.46 2.05
CA LEU A 62 -14.83 3.54 3.48
C LEU A 62 -16.08 2.72 3.76
N THR A 63 -15.87 1.48 4.18
CA THR A 63 -16.95 0.54 4.52
C THR A 63 -17.37 0.70 5.97
N ARG A 64 -18.42 0.00 6.39
CA ARG A 64 -18.81 -0.05 7.81
C ARG A 64 -17.80 -0.80 8.68
N ASP A 65 -16.95 -1.64 8.07
CA ASP A 65 -16.00 -2.53 8.76
C ASP A 65 -14.54 -2.05 8.65
N GLY A 66 -14.27 -1.02 7.81
CA GLY A 66 -12.91 -0.47 7.63
C GLY A 66 -12.70 0.23 6.29
N ILE A 67 -11.44 0.52 5.97
CA ILE A 67 -11.02 1.18 4.74
C ILE A 67 -10.40 0.14 3.81
N VAL A 68 -10.90 0.04 2.60
CA VAL A 68 -10.39 -0.84 1.55
C VAL A 68 -9.79 -0.01 0.43
N ILE A 69 -8.51 -0.27 0.11
CA ILE A 69 -7.86 0.25 -1.10
C ILE A 69 -7.69 -0.94 -2.05
N ASP A 70 -8.40 -0.93 -3.15
CA ASP A 70 -8.46 -2.04 -4.10
C ASP A 70 -7.99 -1.58 -5.48
N GLY A 71 -6.84 -2.05 -5.90
CA GLY A 71 -6.26 -1.79 -7.22
C GLY A 71 -6.74 -2.78 -8.29
N VAL A 72 -7.56 -3.78 -7.93
CA VAL A 72 -7.95 -4.88 -8.81
C VAL A 72 -6.69 -5.62 -9.30
N ASN A 73 -6.32 -5.50 -10.57
CA ASN A 73 -5.09 -6.06 -11.14
C ASN A 73 -4.03 -4.99 -11.43
N SER A 74 -4.25 -3.74 -10.99
CA SER A 74 -3.33 -2.63 -11.20
C SER A 74 -2.41 -2.43 -10.00
N PRO A 75 -1.18 -1.94 -10.19
CA PRO A 75 -0.28 -1.63 -9.09
C PRO A 75 -0.82 -0.51 -8.19
N ILE A 76 -0.61 -0.65 -6.89
CA ILE A 76 -0.75 0.45 -5.93
C ILE A 76 0.64 0.95 -5.58
N THR A 77 0.93 2.22 -5.84
CA THR A 77 2.24 2.83 -5.62
C THR A 77 2.15 3.97 -4.61
N ILE A 78 2.94 3.90 -3.56
CA ILE A 78 3.12 4.97 -2.57
C ILE A 78 4.49 5.60 -2.80
N LYS A 79 4.53 6.91 -3.08
CA LYS A 79 5.76 7.68 -3.30
C LYS A 79 5.78 8.89 -2.38
N THR A 80 6.89 9.09 -1.68
CA THR A 80 7.14 10.27 -0.87
C THR A 80 8.63 10.59 -0.84
N GLY A 81 9.00 11.85 -0.69
CA GLY A 81 10.36 12.25 -0.32
C GLY A 81 10.60 12.26 1.20
N GLY A 82 9.56 12.02 1.99
CA GLY A 82 9.61 11.95 3.44
C GLY A 82 9.46 10.49 3.94
N THR A 83 8.88 10.36 5.13
CA THR A 83 8.67 9.07 5.81
C THR A 83 7.31 8.47 5.45
N VAL A 84 7.23 7.15 5.40
CA VAL A 84 5.99 6.38 5.42
C VAL A 84 5.93 5.61 6.74
N ASP A 85 5.05 6.02 7.65
CA ASP A 85 4.81 5.34 8.91
C ASP A 85 3.60 4.41 8.80
N VAL A 86 3.80 3.13 9.05
CA VAL A 86 2.73 2.13 9.13
C VAL A 86 2.64 1.65 10.57
N LYS A 87 1.54 1.97 11.26
CA LYS A 87 1.32 1.64 12.67
C LYS A 87 0.01 0.88 12.82
N GLY A 88 0.03 -0.18 13.58
CA GLY A 88 -1.16 -0.98 13.86
C GLY A 88 -0.87 -2.03 14.92
N GLN A 89 -1.91 -2.64 15.43
CA GLN A 89 -1.80 -3.76 16.38
C GLN A 89 -1.17 -5.00 15.69
N ALA A 90 -1.43 -5.17 14.39
CA ALA A 90 -0.80 -6.17 13.56
C ALA A 90 -0.58 -5.61 12.15
N ILE A 91 0.50 -6.01 11.50
CA ILE A 91 0.78 -5.72 10.09
C ILE A 91 0.98 -7.06 9.39
N ASN A 92 0.08 -7.42 8.47
CA ASN A 92 0.14 -8.65 7.70
C ASN A 92 0.56 -8.34 6.27
N LEU A 93 1.69 -8.88 5.84
CA LEU A 93 2.19 -8.78 4.47
C LEU A 93 2.16 -10.17 3.83
N THR A 94 1.32 -10.36 2.83
CA THR A 94 1.19 -11.63 2.11
C THR A 94 1.43 -11.39 0.64
N ALA A 95 2.46 -12.02 0.09
CA ALA A 95 2.81 -11.94 -1.32
C ALA A 95 3.66 -13.15 -1.72
N SER A 96 3.71 -13.47 -3.01
CA SER A 96 4.66 -14.45 -3.55
C SER A 96 6.11 -13.97 -3.44
N ASN A 97 6.34 -12.64 -3.39
CA ASN A 97 7.67 -12.05 -3.21
C ASN A 97 7.56 -10.74 -2.43
N ILE A 98 8.34 -10.60 -1.36
CA ILE A 98 8.52 -9.37 -0.59
C ILE A 98 9.97 -8.96 -0.69
N LYS A 99 10.26 -7.78 -1.29
CA LYS A 99 11.61 -7.23 -1.42
C LYS A 99 11.74 -5.97 -0.56
N LEU A 100 12.64 -6.03 0.41
CA LEU A 100 13.04 -4.88 1.22
C LEU A 100 14.45 -4.44 0.78
N LYS A 101 14.59 -3.17 0.39
CA LYS A 101 15.88 -2.59 -0.01
C LYS A 101 16.09 -1.29 0.75
N ALA A 102 17.09 -1.26 1.60
CA ALA A 102 17.50 -0.08 2.36
C ALA A 102 18.99 -0.17 2.67
N SER A 103 19.61 0.93 3.07
CA SER A 103 20.97 0.95 3.62
C SER A 103 21.04 0.23 4.98
N ASN A 104 19.96 0.26 5.75
CA ASN A 104 19.79 -0.48 7.00
C ASN A 104 18.36 -1.00 7.14
N ILE A 105 18.21 -2.23 7.58
CA ILE A 105 16.92 -2.83 7.95
C ILE A 105 17.07 -3.31 9.39
N ALA A 106 16.40 -2.65 10.33
CA ALA A 106 16.35 -3.03 11.72
C ALA A 106 15.07 -3.83 12.00
N LEU A 107 15.22 -4.98 12.64
CA LEU A 107 14.12 -5.78 13.17
C LEU A 107 14.23 -5.74 14.70
N ASP A 108 13.47 -4.86 15.32
CA ASP A 108 13.41 -4.72 16.79
C ASP A 108 12.27 -5.61 17.32
N SER A 109 12.64 -6.83 17.66
CA SER A 109 11.70 -7.84 18.15
C SER A 109 12.41 -8.84 19.05
N PRO A 110 11.78 -9.29 20.15
CA PRO A 110 12.33 -10.37 20.97
C PRO A 110 12.55 -11.68 20.19
N MET A 111 11.84 -11.88 19.08
CA MET A 111 11.93 -13.09 18.28
C MET A 111 11.65 -12.80 16.80
N VAL A 112 12.47 -13.33 15.91
CA VAL A 112 12.25 -13.38 14.47
C VAL A 112 12.22 -14.84 14.04
N ASN A 113 11.07 -15.31 13.58
CA ASN A 113 10.88 -16.68 13.12
C ASN A 113 10.98 -16.75 11.59
N SER A 114 11.69 -17.76 11.09
CA SER A 114 11.70 -18.15 9.68
C SER A 114 11.35 -19.63 9.58
N SER A 115 10.34 -19.96 8.79
CA SER A 115 9.96 -21.35 8.48
C SER A 115 10.78 -21.94 7.34
N GLY A 116 11.54 -21.11 6.62
CA GLY A 116 12.40 -21.51 5.50
C GLY A 116 13.87 -21.21 5.76
N ALA A 117 14.71 -21.51 4.78
CA ALA A 117 16.14 -21.21 4.84
C ALA A 117 16.41 -19.70 4.86
N MET A 118 17.35 -19.29 5.67
CA MET A 118 17.90 -17.93 5.66
C MET A 118 19.26 -17.96 4.98
N LYS A 119 19.45 -17.13 3.94
CA LYS A 119 20.71 -17.02 3.21
C LYS A 119 21.28 -15.61 3.41
N SER A 120 22.53 -15.53 3.87
CA SER A 120 23.30 -14.30 3.92
C SER A 120 24.52 -14.41 3.00
N VAL A 121 24.83 -13.34 2.26
CA VAL A 121 26.06 -13.25 1.46
C VAL A 121 27.21 -12.71 2.33
N GLY A 122 26.88 -11.96 3.39
CA GLY A 122 27.84 -11.41 4.35
C GLY A 122 27.90 -12.23 5.65
N ALA A 123 28.73 -11.77 6.58
CA ALA A 123 28.85 -12.37 7.87
C ALA A 123 27.53 -12.25 8.67
N VAL A 124 27.13 -13.31 9.33
CA VAL A 124 26.08 -13.32 10.35
C VAL A 124 26.73 -13.48 11.70
N SER A 125 26.44 -12.57 12.63
CA SER A 125 26.97 -12.65 14.00
C SER A 125 25.87 -12.40 15.04
N GLY A 126 25.97 -13.06 16.15
CA GLY A 126 25.09 -12.86 17.30
C GLY A 126 25.93 -12.85 18.59
N ALA A 127 25.65 -11.90 19.50
CA ALA A 127 26.42 -11.72 20.74
C ALA A 127 27.94 -11.65 20.55
N GLY A 128 28.41 -11.06 19.43
CA GLY A 128 29.82 -10.98 19.10
C GLY A 128 30.42 -12.25 18.46
N ILE A 129 29.64 -13.31 18.30
CA ILE A 129 30.09 -14.58 17.72
C ILE A 129 29.70 -14.64 16.24
N SER A 130 30.67 -14.80 15.35
CA SER A 130 30.43 -15.00 13.92
C SER A 130 30.06 -16.45 13.63
N LEU A 131 28.97 -16.69 12.92
CA LEU A 131 28.57 -18.03 12.48
C LEU A 131 29.60 -18.69 11.56
N SER A 132 30.32 -17.92 10.76
CA SER A 132 31.29 -18.43 9.78
C SER A 132 32.74 -18.45 10.27
N ARG A 133 33.06 -17.87 11.45
CA ARG A 133 34.43 -17.71 11.93
C ARG A 133 34.65 -18.14 13.39
N HIS A 134 33.63 -18.60 14.08
CA HIS A 134 33.79 -19.06 15.45
C HIS A 134 34.53 -20.40 15.49
N THR A 135 35.28 -20.60 16.56
CA THR A 135 35.99 -21.84 16.86
C THR A 135 35.60 -22.30 18.27
N HIS A 136 35.76 -23.56 18.56
CA HIS A 136 35.56 -24.11 19.89
C HIS A 136 36.87 -24.55 20.51
N GLN A 137 37.02 -24.46 21.81
CA GLN A 137 38.14 -25.01 22.49
C GLN A 137 37.97 -26.53 22.60
N GLY A 138 38.95 -27.28 22.11
CA GLY A 138 38.96 -28.73 22.20
C GLY A 138 39.34 -29.21 23.60
N ASP A 139 39.00 -30.44 23.92
CA ASP A 139 39.28 -31.11 25.19
C ASP A 139 40.76 -31.24 25.54
N SER A 140 41.62 -31.23 24.54
CA SER A 140 43.09 -31.36 24.70
C SER A 140 43.86 -30.03 24.55
N GLY A 141 43.17 -28.89 24.71
CA GLY A 141 43.77 -27.55 24.64
C GLY A 141 43.99 -27.00 23.22
N GLY A 142 43.61 -27.72 22.18
CA GLY A 142 43.55 -27.24 20.80
C GLY A 142 42.24 -26.50 20.52
N THR A 143 42.20 -25.72 19.43
CA THR A 143 40.99 -25.12 18.91
C THR A 143 40.48 -25.85 17.68
N THR A 144 39.17 -25.92 17.49
CA THR A 144 38.61 -26.50 16.25
C THR A 144 38.84 -25.57 15.06
N SER A 145 38.76 -26.12 13.86
CA SER A 145 38.63 -25.29 12.65
C SER A 145 37.37 -24.47 12.65
N THR A 146 37.28 -23.44 11.83
CA THR A 146 36.03 -22.72 11.53
C THR A 146 35.03 -23.67 10.88
N PRO A 147 33.72 -23.38 11.03
CA PRO A 147 32.68 -24.13 10.30
C PRO A 147 32.92 -24.06 8.79
N ASN A 148 32.68 -25.17 8.11
CA ASN A 148 32.72 -25.26 6.65
C ASN A 148 31.43 -24.71 6.01
#